data_f17c29fe547c2ba817b6eec2c2dc0bad
#
_entry.id   f17c29fe547c2ba817b6eec2c2dc0bad
#
_cell.length_a   1.000
_cell.length_b   1.000
_cell.length_c   1.000
_cell.angle_alpha   90.00
_cell.angle_beta   90.00
_cell.angle_gamma   90.00
#
_symmetry.space_group_name_H-M   'P 1'
#
loop_
_entity.id
_entity.type
_entity.pdbx_description
1 polymer ?
#
loop_
_entity_poly.entity_id
_entity_poly.type
_entity_poly.pdbx_seq_one_letter_code
_entity_poly.pdbx_strand_id
1 'polypeptide(L)'
;LHLCDRRQRQMCIRDRLNINRDRTNVILGEEEQVLFGRAEIKDTMCGVNVEISPKSFYQVNTPAAEALYRQAAEFAQPEGKLLLDLYCGAGTIGLSMAGKARRLIGAEIVPQAVENARENAERNSVKNAEFICADAGQAAQQLERSGERPDVIILDPPRKGCSEDTLTACAGMQPERIVMISCNAATAARDCKRLAAVSYTHLRAHET
;
A
#
# COMPACT_ATOMS: atom_id res chain seq x y z
N LEU A 1 -24.04 -4.24 20.91
CA LEU A 1 -23.19 -5.20 21.64
C LEU A 1 -23.56 -6.59 21.16
N HIS A 2 -22.79 -7.17 20.25
CA HIS A 2 -22.88 -8.59 19.99
C HIS A 2 -22.20 -9.30 21.16
N LEU A 3 -23.01 -9.82 22.06
CA LEU A 3 -22.57 -10.80 23.04
C LEU A 3 -22.29 -12.10 22.28
N CYS A 4 -21.06 -12.29 21.83
CA CYS A 4 -20.64 -13.61 21.35
C CYS A 4 -20.77 -14.63 22.50
N ASP A 5 -21.52 -15.70 22.27
CA ASP A 5 -21.54 -16.87 23.15
C ASP A 5 -20.10 -17.35 23.41
N ARG A 6 -19.83 -17.88 24.60
CA ARG A 6 -18.49 -18.42 24.97
C ARG A 6 -17.92 -19.39 23.93
N ARG A 7 -18.78 -20.13 23.21
CA ARG A 7 -18.38 -21.02 22.11
C ARG A 7 -17.88 -20.28 20.88
N GLN A 8 -18.45 -19.12 20.54
CA GLN A 8 -17.95 -18.26 19.45
C GLN A 8 -16.65 -17.57 19.83
N ARG A 9 -16.46 -17.23 21.11
CA ARG A 9 -15.17 -16.66 21.59
C ARG A 9 -13.99 -17.62 21.44
N GLN A 10 -14.20 -18.93 21.43
CA GLN A 10 -13.13 -19.90 21.18
C GLN A 10 -12.63 -19.87 19.72
N MET A 11 -13.41 -19.33 18.78
CA MET A 11 -12.99 -19.10 17.39
C MET A 11 -12.40 -17.72 17.17
N CYS A 12 -12.57 -16.77 18.09
CA CYS A 12 -12.00 -15.44 18.00
C CYS A 12 -10.58 -15.44 18.58
N ILE A 13 -9.61 -15.20 17.72
CA ILE A 13 -8.20 -15.09 18.14
C ILE A 13 -7.96 -13.75 18.84
N ARG A 14 -8.79 -12.74 18.54
CA ARG A 14 -8.73 -11.37 19.07
C ARG A 14 -10.08 -10.70 19.04
N ASP A 15 -10.40 -9.96 20.10
CA ASP A 15 -11.57 -9.10 20.18
C ASP A 15 -11.17 -7.67 20.52
N ARG A 16 -11.73 -6.71 19.80
CA ARG A 16 -11.60 -5.29 20.06
C ARG A 16 -12.96 -4.61 20.12
N LEU A 17 -13.07 -3.65 21.02
CA LEU A 17 -14.13 -2.67 21.02
C LEU A 17 -13.58 -1.37 20.40
N ASN A 18 -14.22 -0.90 19.35
CA ASN A 18 -13.98 0.43 18.79
C ASN A 18 -15.18 1.31 19.08
N ILE A 19 -14.93 2.50 19.64
CA ILE A 19 -15.97 3.46 20.00
C ILE A 19 -15.89 4.60 19.00
N ASN A 20 -16.88 4.66 18.11
CA ASN A 20 -17.06 5.78 17.19
C ASN A 20 -18.25 6.64 17.66
N ARG A 21 -17.97 7.87 18.07
CA ARG A 21 -18.98 8.85 18.50
C ARG A 21 -19.30 9.86 17.40
N ASP A 22 -18.55 9.83 16.31
CA ASP A 22 -18.69 10.80 15.23
C ASP A 22 -19.77 10.36 14.22
N ARG A 23 -20.59 11.31 13.79
CA ARG A 23 -21.57 11.10 12.72
C ARG A 23 -20.94 11.33 11.35
N THR A 24 -19.96 10.52 11.00
CA THR A 24 -19.22 10.60 9.74
C THR A 24 -19.31 9.28 9.00
N ASN A 25 -18.82 9.24 7.76
CA ASN A 25 -18.70 8.00 6.99
C ASN A 25 -17.51 7.13 7.43
N VAL A 26 -16.73 7.57 8.41
CA VAL A 26 -15.62 6.80 8.99
C VAL A 26 -16.21 5.75 9.93
N ILE A 27 -15.90 4.49 9.69
CA ILE A 27 -16.46 3.36 10.45
C ILE A 27 -15.80 3.24 11.83
N LEU A 28 -14.49 3.42 11.91
CA LEU A 28 -13.71 3.28 13.14
C LEU A 28 -13.42 4.65 13.78
N GLY A 29 -13.77 4.80 15.05
CA GLY A 29 -13.41 5.96 15.87
C GLY A 29 -11.98 5.87 16.41
N GLU A 30 -11.58 6.91 17.17
CA GLU A 30 -10.23 6.98 17.75
C GLU A 30 -10.06 6.12 19.01
N GLU A 31 -11.14 5.86 19.75
CA GLU A 31 -11.09 5.09 20.99
C GLU A 31 -11.18 3.59 20.70
N GLU A 32 -10.15 2.83 21.13
CA GLU A 32 -10.11 1.39 20.98
C GLU A 32 -9.74 0.71 22.31
N GLN A 33 -10.39 -0.43 22.58
CA GLN A 33 -10.09 -1.28 23.72
C GLN A 33 -9.91 -2.72 23.26
N VAL A 34 -8.77 -3.33 23.61
CA VAL A 34 -8.56 -4.77 23.42
C VAL A 34 -9.33 -5.52 24.48
N LEU A 35 -10.31 -6.33 24.08
CA LEU A 35 -11.11 -7.15 24.98
C LEU A 35 -10.51 -8.54 25.17
N PHE A 36 -9.89 -9.08 24.13
CA PHE A 36 -9.24 -10.39 24.15
C PHE A 36 -8.11 -10.48 23.13
N GLY A 37 -7.02 -11.17 23.49
CA GLY A 37 -5.88 -11.43 22.62
C GLY A 37 -4.94 -10.23 22.47
N ARG A 38 -4.19 -10.20 21.36
CA ARG A 38 -3.23 -9.12 21.07
C ARG A 38 -3.89 -7.97 20.31
N ALA A 39 -3.27 -6.80 20.36
CA ALA A 39 -3.75 -5.62 19.66
C ALA A 39 -3.66 -5.75 18.14
N GLU A 40 -2.69 -6.48 17.61
CA GLU A 40 -2.39 -6.57 16.18
C GLU A 40 -2.48 -8.00 15.67
N ILE A 41 -2.66 -8.16 14.36
CA ILE A 41 -2.65 -9.44 13.66
C ILE A 41 -1.30 -9.58 12.97
N LYS A 42 -0.66 -10.76 13.14
CA LYS A 42 0.55 -11.14 12.40
C LYS A 42 0.17 -12.04 11.25
N ASP A 43 0.70 -11.75 10.08
CA ASP A 43 0.57 -12.56 8.87
C ASP A 43 1.88 -12.52 8.08
N THR A 44 1.98 -13.37 7.06
CA THR A 44 3.13 -13.37 6.14
C THR A 44 2.60 -13.27 4.72
N MET A 45 3.10 -12.30 3.95
CA MET A 45 2.72 -12.08 2.57
C MET A 45 3.96 -11.91 1.69
N CYS A 46 4.10 -12.73 0.66
CA CYS A 46 5.30 -12.77 -0.20
C CYS A 46 6.62 -12.87 0.58
N GLY A 47 6.63 -13.60 1.69
CA GLY A 47 7.80 -13.75 2.57
C GLY A 47 8.05 -12.58 3.52
N VAL A 48 7.24 -11.53 3.48
CA VAL A 48 7.29 -10.39 4.41
C VAL A 48 6.39 -10.67 5.60
N ASN A 49 6.96 -10.67 6.80
CA ASN A 49 6.19 -10.75 8.05
C ASN A 49 5.57 -9.38 8.33
N VAL A 50 4.25 -9.33 8.34
CA VAL A 50 3.50 -8.09 8.54
C VAL A 50 2.75 -8.12 9.86
N GLU A 51 2.67 -6.98 10.49
CA GLU A 51 1.80 -6.71 11.63
C GLU A 51 0.79 -5.65 11.21
N ILE A 52 -0.48 -5.93 11.47
CA ILE A 52 -1.59 -5.19 10.90
C ILE A 52 -2.45 -4.67 12.04
N SER A 53 -2.70 -3.37 12.07
CA SER A 53 -3.66 -2.75 12.97
C SER A 53 -5.05 -2.69 12.33
N PRO A 54 -6.13 -2.52 13.09
CA PRO A 54 -7.50 -2.40 12.56
C PRO A 54 -7.71 -1.21 11.62
N LYS A 55 -6.88 -0.17 11.72
CA LYS A 55 -6.95 1.03 10.89
C LYS A 55 -6.16 0.89 9.58
N SER A 56 -5.36 -0.19 9.43
CA SER A 56 -4.58 -0.45 8.22
C SER A 56 -5.37 -1.34 7.26
N PHE A 57 -5.39 -0.97 5.99
CA PHE A 57 -5.92 -1.86 4.95
C PHE A 57 -4.99 -3.06 4.75
N TYR A 58 -5.55 -4.24 4.61
CA TYR A 58 -4.82 -5.47 4.32
C TYR A 58 -5.63 -6.37 3.38
N GLN A 59 -4.94 -7.00 2.43
CA GLN A 59 -5.54 -7.94 1.48
C GLN A 59 -5.84 -9.27 2.16
N VAL A 60 -7.10 -9.50 2.51
CA VAL A 60 -7.54 -10.70 3.28
C VAL A 60 -7.46 -12.00 2.49
N ASN A 61 -7.47 -11.95 1.16
CA ASN A 61 -7.23 -13.11 0.31
C ASN A 61 -5.73 -13.21 0.01
N THR A 62 -4.96 -13.69 0.98
CA THR A 62 -3.49 -13.77 0.91
C THR A 62 -2.98 -14.50 -0.34
N PRO A 63 -3.51 -15.69 -0.75
CA PRO A 63 -3.03 -16.35 -1.95
C PRO A 63 -3.20 -15.53 -3.24
N ALA A 64 -4.34 -14.85 -3.38
CA ALA A 64 -4.59 -14.00 -4.55
C ALA A 64 -3.71 -12.74 -4.51
N ALA A 65 -3.55 -12.12 -3.34
CA ALA A 65 -2.67 -10.97 -3.15
C ALA A 65 -1.21 -11.31 -3.46
N GLU A 66 -0.72 -12.47 -3.01
CA GLU A 66 0.64 -12.93 -3.33
C GLU A 66 0.86 -13.17 -4.82
N ALA A 67 -0.14 -13.73 -5.53
CA ALA A 67 -0.07 -13.89 -6.98
C ALA A 67 0.03 -12.53 -7.67
N LEU A 68 -0.81 -11.58 -7.25
CA LEU A 68 -0.82 -10.20 -7.75
C LEU A 68 0.53 -9.49 -7.48
N TYR A 69 1.08 -9.59 -6.27
CA TYR A 69 2.34 -8.93 -5.90
C TYR A 69 3.54 -9.55 -6.61
N ARG A 70 3.54 -10.88 -6.85
CA ARG A 70 4.56 -11.52 -7.70
C ARG A 70 4.49 -10.99 -9.12
N GLN A 71 3.29 -10.86 -9.70
CA GLN A 71 3.13 -10.30 -11.04
C GLN A 71 3.56 -8.82 -11.10
N ALA A 72 3.21 -8.03 -10.06
CA ALA A 72 3.67 -6.66 -9.96
C ALA A 72 5.20 -6.56 -9.90
N ALA A 73 5.86 -7.46 -9.16
CA ALA A 73 7.33 -7.53 -9.09
C ALA A 73 7.97 -7.90 -10.44
N GLU A 74 7.36 -8.82 -11.20
CA GLU A 74 7.82 -9.15 -12.55
C GLU A 74 7.74 -7.95 -13.50
N PHE A 75 6.68 -7.13 -13.39
CA PHE A 75 6.56 -5.91 -14.20
C PHE A 75 7.50 -4.81 -13.72
N ALA A 76 7.69 -4.68 -12.42
CA ALA A 76 8.57 -3.69 -11.80
C ALA A 76 10.05 -3.92 -12.13
N GLN A 77 10.50 -5.19 -12.17
CA GLN A 77 11.91 -5.55 -12.31
C GLN A 77 12.78 -4.75 -11.31
N PRO A 78 12.62 -5.01 -10.01
CA PRO A 78 13.13 -4.14 -8.95
C PRO A 78 14.66 -4.17 -8.74
N GLU A 79 15.37 -5.06 -9.42
CA GLU A 79 16.80 -5.32 -9.21
C GLU A 79 17.65 -4.05 -9.38
N GLY A 80 18.23 -3.58 -8.25
CA GLY A 80 19.08 -2.40 -8.20
C GLY A 80 18.38 -1.05 -8.42
N LYS A 81 17.05 -1.03 -8.46
CA LYS A 81 16.22 0.14 -8.76
C LYS A 81 15.83 0.93 -7.51
N LEU A 82 15.59 2.24 -7.70
CA LEU A 82 14.84 3.06 -6.76
C LEU A 82 13.34 2.87 -7.03
N LEU A 83 12.63 2.31 -6.05
CA LEU A 83 11.18 2.12 -6.09
C LEU A 83 10.47 3.23 -5.34
N LEU A 84 9.39 3.74 -5.91
CA LEU A 84 8.42 4.62 -5.25
C LEU A 84 7.08 3.89 -5.19
N ASP A 85 6.60 3.58 -3.98
CA ASP A 85 5.33 2.91 -3.72
C ASP A 85 4.34 3.94 -3.17
N LEU A 86 3.44 4.42 -4.03
CA LEU A 86 2.38 5.37 -3.67
C LEU A 86 1.10 4.62 -3.29
N TYR A 87 0.46 5.07 -2.22
CA TYR A 87 -0.63 4.37 -1.53
C TYR A 87 -0.15 3.09 -0.84
N CYS A 88 1.05 3.13 -0.23
CA CYS A 88 1.75 1.92 0.19
C CYS A 88 1.09 1.17 1.37
N GLY A 89 0.12 1.77 2.08
CA GLY A 89 -0.52 1.17 3.25
C GLY A 89 0.52 0.77 4.31
N ALA A 90 0.45 -0.48 4.77
CA ALA A 90 1.44 -1.07 5.68
C ALA A 90 2.77 -1.49 4.99
N GLY A 91 2.98 -1.07 3.75
CA GLY A 91 4.21 -1.27 2.99
C GLY A 91 4.34 -2.64 2.33
N THR A 92 3.30 -3.47 2.29
CA THR A 92 3.40 -4.88 1.89
C THR A 92 3.91 -5.09 0.47
N ILE A 93 3.48 -4.27 -0.50
CA ILE A 93 3.90 -4.37 -1.90
C ILE A 93 5.37 -4.00 -2.03
N GLY A 94 5.74 -2.79 -1.62
CA GLY A 94 7.11 -2.30 -1.71
C GLY A 94 8.10 -3.17 -0.94
N LEU A 95 7.77 -3.58 0.30
CA LEU A 95 8.63 -4.43 1.13
C LEU A 95 8.88 -5.81 0.51
N SER A 96 7.89 -6.37 -0.22
CA SER A 96 8.07 -7.65 -0.92
C SER A 96 9.16 -7.59 -2.01
N MET A 97 9.47 -6.40 -2.51
CA MET A 97 10.47 -6.14 -3.55
C MET A 97 11.76 -5.51 -3.00
N ALA A 98 11.74 -5.00 -1.76
CA ALA A 98 12.83 -4.20 -1.18
C ALA A 98 14.17 -4.96 -1.11
N GLY A 99 14.14 -6.29 -0.92
CA GLY A 99 15.35 -7.12 -0.88
C GLY A 99 16.13 -7.16 -2.20
N LYS A 100 15.48 -6.82 -3.33
CA LYS A 100 16.12 -6.72 -4.65
C LYS A 100 16.38 -5.28 -5.08
N ALA A 101 15.65 -4.34 -4.49
CA ALA A 101 15.74 -2.93 -4.81
C ALA A 101 16.97 -2.26 -4.18
N ARG A 102 17.48 -1.21 -4.83
CA ARG A 102 18.50 -0.34 -4.26
C ARG A 102 17.94 0.49 -3.09
N ARG A 103 16.72 1.02 -3.24
CA ARG A 103 16.03 1.84 -2.24
C ARG A 103 14.51 1.78 -2.50
N LEU A 104 13.75 1.83 -1.44
CA LEU A 104 12.29 1.93 -1.47
C LEU A 104 11.87 3.22 -0.77
N ILE A 105 11.00 3.99 -1.43
CA ILE A 105 10.27 5.11 -0.83
C ILE A 105 8.79 4.75 -0.86
N GLY A 106 8.13 4.68 0.30
CA GLY A 106 6.69 4.47 0.41
C GLY A 106 5.99 5.76 0.83
N ALA A 107 4.82 6.04 0.28
CA ALA A 107 3.98 7.16 0.70
C ALA A 107 2.54 6.70 0.99
N GLU A 108 2.02 7.13 2.14
CA GLU A 108 0.69 6.77 2.62
C GLU A 108 0.11 7.94 3.44
N ILE A 109 -1.18 8.19 3.29
CA ILE A 109 -1.85 9.30 3.97
C ILE A 109 -2.23 8.98 5.42
N VAL A 110 -2.42 7.70 5.74
CA VAL A 110 -2.84 7.25 7.08
C VAL A 110 -1.63 7.11 8.00
N PRO A 111 -1.45 7.96 9.04
CA PRO A 111 -0.26 7.92 9.90
C PRO A 111 0.00 6.55 10.52
N GLN A 112 -1.05 5.86 10.98
CA GLN A 112 -0.92 4.55 11.59
C GLN A 112 -0.42 3.49 10.58
N ALA A 113 -0.82 3.58 9.31
CA ALA A 113 -0.34 2.67 8.28
C ALA A 113 1.14 2.92 7.95
N VAL A 114 1.56 4.19 7.95
CA VAL A 114 2.99 4.56 7.81
C VAL A 114 3.83 3.98 8.94
N GLU A 115 3.34 4.07 10.19
CA GLU A 115 4.03 3.48 11.33
C GLU A 115 4.12 1.97 11.21
N ASN A 116 3.03 1.30 10.85
CA ASN A 116 3.04 -0.14 10.56
C ASN A 116 4.02 -0.50 9.44
N ALA A 117 4.15 0.33 8.39
CA ALA A 117 5.10 0.10 7.31
C ALA A 117 6.57 0.17 7.82
N ARG A 118 6.87 1.13 8.71
CA ARG A 118 8.20 1.25 9.34
C ARG A 118 8.51 0.04 10.22
N GLU A 119 7.59 -0.33 11.10
CA GLU A 119 7.72 -1.52 11.96
C GLU A 119 7.87 -2.80 11.14
N ASN A 120 7.12 -2.93 10.04
CA ASN A 120 7.24 -4.06 9.13
C ASN A 120 8.60 -4.09 8.44
N ALA A 121 9.16 -2.94 8.03
CA ALA A 121 10.51 -2.87 7.48
C ALA A 121 11.55 -3.32 8.51
N GLU A 122 11.48 -2.82 9.75
CA GLU A 122 12.37 -3.21 10.85
C GLU A 122 12.28 -4.71 11.15
N ARG A 123 11.07 -5.24 11.28
CA ARG A 123 10.78 -6.66 11.55
C ARG A 123 11.39 -7.59 10.50
N ASN A 124 11.43 -7.15 9.25
CA ASN A 124 12.00 -7.89 8.14
C ASN A 124 13.46 -7.51 7.85
N SER A 125 14.09 -6.70 8.71
CA SER A 125 15.48 -6.23 8.57
C SER A 125 15.73 -5.48 7.25
N VAL A 126 14.69 -4.82 6.70
CA VAL A 126 14.78 -4.00 5.49
C VAL A 126 15.32 -2.63 5.88
N LYS A 127 16.57 -2.33 5.49
CA LYS A 127 17.28 -1.10 5.87
C LYS A 127 17.27 -0.02 4.78
N ASN A 128 16.83 -0.38 3.59
CA ASN A 128 16.81 0.48 2.41
C ASN A 128 15.41 1.03 2.08
N ALA A 129 14.49 1.00 3.04
CA ALA A 129 13.14 1.53 2.91
C ALA A 129 12.93 2.75 3.81
N GLU A 130 12.22 3.73 3.29
CA GLU A 130 11.72 4.90 4.03
C GLU A 130 10.27 5.15 3.71
N PHE A 131 9.52 5.73 4.68
CA PHE A 131 8.07 5.94 4.53
C PHE A 131 7.69 7.37 4.91
N ILE A 132 6.90 8.01 4.04
CA ILE A 132 6.43 9.39 4.12
C ILE A 132 4.94 9.37 4.45
N CYS A 133 4.53 10.10 5.49
CA CYS A 133 3.12 10.31 5.78
C CYS A 133 2.61 11.53 5.01
N ALA A 134 2.03 11.29 3.84
CA ALA A 134 1.48 12.34 2.97
C ALA A 134 0.45 11.75 1.99
N ASP A 135 -0.42 12.62 1.46
CA ASP A 135 -1.22 12.28 0.27
C ASP A 135 -0.30 11.93 -0.91
N ALA A 136 -0.70 10.94 -1.71
CA ALA A 136 0.14 10.42 -2.80
C ALA A 136 0.52 11.50 -3.83
N GLY A 137 -0.41 12.43 -4.13
CA GLY A 137 -0.13 13.55 -5.04
C GLY A 137 0.87 14.53 -4.44
N GLN A 138 0.71 14.85 -3.15
CA GLN A 138 1.65 15.74 -2.44
C GLN A 138 3.04 15.10 -2.32
N ALA A 139 3.11 13.81 -1.96
CA ALA A 139 4.37 13.08 -1.89
C ALA A 139 5.08 13.04 -3.26
N ALA A 140 4.34 12.71 -4.32
CA ALA A 140 4.89 12.68 -5.68
C ALA A 140 5.43 14.06 -6.11
N GLN A 141 4.67 15.14 -5.89
CA GLN A 141 5.11 16.50 -6.21
C GLN A 141 6.33 16.93 -5.39
N GLN A 142 6.37 16.58 -4.10
CA GLN A 142 7.51 16.89 -3.25
C GLN A 142 8.78 16.17 -3.73
N LEU A 143 8.67 14.88 -4.04
CA LEU A 143 9.79 14.08 -4.54
C LEU A 143 10.26 14.59 -5.92
N GLU A 144 9.34 14.91 -6.82
CA GLU A 144 9.67 15.51 -8.11
C GLU A 144 10.45 16.82 -7.95
N ARG A 145 9.98 17.73 -7.08
CA ARG A 145 10.65 19.03 -6.80
C ARG A 145 12.00 18.87 -6.14
N SER A 146 12.18 17.86 -5.28
CA SER A 146 13.47 17.56 -4.65
C SER A 146 14.48 16.91 -5.59
N GLY A 147 14.07 16.60 -6.81
CA GLY A 147 14.91 15.98 -7.83
C GLY A 147 15.04 14.47 -7.70
N GLU A 148 14.24 13.82 -6.86
CA GLU A 148 14.20 12.36 -6.82
C GLU A 148 13.72 11.80 -8.18
N ARG A 149 14.40 10.76 -8.62
CA ARG A 149 14.13 10.08 -9.90
C ARG A 149 13.98 8.59 -9.64
N PRO A 150 12.77 8.14 -9.23
CA PRO A 150 12.49 6.72 -9.09
C PRO A 150 12.59 6.03 -10.44
N ASP A 151 13.25 4.88 -10.46
CA ASP A 151 13.32 4.04 -11.67
C ASP A 151 11.96 3.37 -11.93
N VAL A 152 11.23 3.04 -10.85
CA VAL A 152 9.91 2.40 -10.91
C VAL A 152 8.96 3.06 -9.94
N ILE A 153 7.75 3.35 -10.39
CA ILE A 153 6.66 3.81 -9.54
C ILE A 153 5.57 2.73 -9.48
N ILE A 154 5.16 2.36 -8.27
CA ILE A 154 4.06 1.44 -7.99
C ILE A 154 2.87 2.28 -7.53
N LEU A 155 1.69 2.01 -8.11
CA LEU A 155 0.44 2.70 -7.81
C LEU A 155 -0.62 1.67 -7.43
N ASP A 156 -1.09 1.67 -6.18
CA ASP A 156 -2.26 0.89 -5.74
C ASP A 156 -3.35 1.83 -5.19
N PRO A 157 -3.97 2.67 -6.06
CA PRO A 157 -4.89 3.69 -5.65
C PRO A 157 -6.23 3.09 -5.18
N PRO A 158 -7.03 3.85 -4.42
CA PRO A 158 -8.41 3.49 -4.10
C PRO A 158 -9.27 3.39 -5.37
N ARG A 159 -10.49 2.84 -5.24
CA ARG A 159 -11.43 2.59 -6.36
C ARG A 159 -11.68 3.78 -7.30
N LYS A 160 -11.51 5.00 -6.83
CA LYS A 160 -11.62 6.23 -7.64
C LYS A 160 -10.45 6.46 -8.59
N GLY A 161 -9.36 5.71 -8.46
CA GLY A 161 -8.11 5.90 -9.21
C GLY A 161 -7.25 7.02 -8.64
N CYS A 162 -6.18 7.37 -9.38
CA CYS A 162 -5.27 8.45 -9.05
C CYS A 162 -5.86 9.82 -9.39
N SER A 163 -5.42 10.86 -8.67
CA SER A 163 -5.66 12.25 -9.07
C SER A 163 -4.80 12.62 -10.29
N GLU A 164 -5.22 13.65 -11.00
CA GLU A 164 -4.48 14.17 -12.15
C GLU A 164 -3.09 14.67 -11.72
N ASP A 165 -3.02 15.36 -10.58
CA ASP A 165 -1.77 15.87 -10.01
C ASP A 165 -0.80 14.74 -9.68
N THR A 166 -1.29 13.62 -9.12
CA THR A 166 -0.47 12.43 -8.86
C THR A 166 0.12 11.88 -10.16
N LEU A 167 -0.71 11.70 -11.20
CA LEU A 167 -0.24 11.14 -12.47
C LEU A 167 0.74 12.08 -13.17
N THR A 168 0.49 13.39 -13.10
CA THR A 168 1.38 14.41 -13.70
C THR A 168 2.74 14.40 -13.02
N ALA A 169 2.79 14.39 -11.68
CA ALA A 169 4.04 14.31 -10.93
C ALA A 169 4.79 13.00 -11.18
N CYS A 170 4.07 11.86 -11.22
CA CYS A 170 4.69 10.58 -11.57
C CYS A 170 5.34 10.61 -12.95
N ALA A 171 4.66 11.18 -13.95
CA ALA A 171 5.20 11.32 -15.30
C ALA A 171 6.38 12.29 -15.34
N GLY A 172 6.33 13.39 -14.57
CA GLY A 172 7.40 14.39 -14.47
C GLY A 172 8.71 13.83 -13.89
N MET A 173 8.63 12.83 -13.02
CA MET A 173 9.82 12.11 -12.51
C MET A 173 10.47 11.20 -13.56
N GLN A 174 9.81 10.93 -14.69
CA GLN A 174 10.30 10.13 -15.82
C GLN A 174 10.80 8.72 -15.42
N PRO A 175 10.03 7.92 -14.67
CA PRO A 175 10.43 6.57 -14.33
C PRO A 175 10.51 5.67 -15.58
N GLU A 176 11.34 4.64 -15.52
CA GLU A 176 11.41 3.62 -16.57
C GLU A 176 10.08 2.84 -16.67
N ARG A 177 9.41 2.66 -15.54
CA ARG A 177 8.16 1.89 -15.42
C ARG A 177 7.20 2.49 -14.40
N ILE A 178 5.92 2.39 -14.72
CA ILE A 178 4.83 2.59 -13.77
C ILE A 178 4.03 1.29 -13.71
N VAL A 179 3.96 0.68 -12.54
CA VAL A 179 3.15 -0.52 -12.28
C VAL A 179 1.90 -0.09 -11.54
N MET A 180 0.74 -0.27 -12.17
CA MET A 180 -0.55 0.09 -11.57
C MET A 180 -1.32 -1.17 -11.19
N ILE A 181 -1.71 -1.25 -9.94
CA ILE A 181 -2.62 -2.25 -9.37
C ILE A 181 -3.96 -1.56 -9.19
N SER A 182 -5.05 -2.17 -9.63
CA SER A 182 -6.36 -1.55 -9.49
C SER A 182 -7.48 -2.57 -9.38
N CYS A 183 -8.37 -2.36 -8.44
CA CYS A 183 -9.61 -3.12 -8.31
C CYS A 183 -10.76 -2.61 -9.20
N ASN A 184 -10.51 -1.59 -10.04
CA ASN A 184 -11.50 -1.01 -10.96
C ASN A 184 -10.89 -0.76 -12.33
N ALA A 185 -11.20 -1.62 -13.29
CA ALA A 185 -10.68 -1.56 -14.65
C ALA A 185 -10.98 -0.24 -15.36
N ALA A 186 -12.14 0.38 -15.12
CA ALA A 186 -12.52 1.63 -15.78
C ALA A 186 -11.64 2.81 -15.32
N THR A 187 -11.36 2.91 -14.02
CA THR A 187 -10.45 3.96 -13.50
C THR A 187 -9.00 3.68 -13.89
N ALA A 188 -8.57 2.42 -13.90
CA ALA A 188 -7.26 2.03 -14.40
C ALA A 188 -7.07 2.43 -15.86
N ALA A 189 -8.04 2.12 -16.73
CA ALA A 189 -7.99 2.48 -18.14
C ALA A 189 -7.93 4.01 -18.34
N ARG A 190 -8.70 4.78 -17.57
CA ARG A 190 -8.64 6.25 -17.56
C ARG A 190 -7.25 6.76 -17.18
N ASP A 191 -6.69 6.26 -16.11
CA ASP A 191 -5.40 6.71 -15.56
C ASP A 191 -4.24 6.29 -16.48
N CYS A 192 -4.28 5.07 -17.03
CA CYS A 192 -3.33 4.61 -18.03
C CYS A 192 -3.39 5.45 -19.32
N LYS A 193 -4.60 5.83 -19.79
CA LYS A 193 -4.76 6.71 -20.95
C LYS A 193 -4.10 8.07 -20.72
N ARG A 194 -4.21 8.63 -19.51
CA ARG A 194 -3.56 9.89 -19.13
C ARG A 194 -2.04 9.77 -19.14
N LEU A 195 -1.50 8.70 -18.54
CA LEU A 195 -0.06 8.43 -18.55
C LEU A 195 0.47 8.22 -19.98
N ALA A 196 -0.25 7.47 -20.84
CA ALA A 196 0.13 7.26 -22.23
C ALA A 196 0.16 8.55 -23.04
N ALA A 197 -0.71 9.52 -22.74
CA ALA A 197 -0.72 10.81 -23.44
C ALA A 197 0.50 11.68 -23.12
N VAL A 198 1.22 11.41 -22.03
CA VAL A 198 2.34 12.26 -21.56
C VAL A 198 3.70 11.69 -21.93
N SER A 199 3.91 10.36 -22.08
CA SER A 199 5.22 9.77 -22.49
C SER A 199 5.28 8.23 -22.51
N TYR A 200 4.24 7.49 -22.09
CA TYR A 200 4.32 6.03 -21.95
C TYR A 200 3.63 5.32 -23.12
N THR A 201 4.43 4.69 -23.99
CA THR A 201 3.95 4.09 -25.24
C THR A 201 3.60 2.60 -25.15
N HIS A 202 3.92 1.92 -24.05
CA HIS A 202 3.70 0.48 -23.91
C HIS A 202 2.90 0.17 -22.64
N LEU A 203 1.68 -0.33 -22.84
CA LEU A 203 0.83 -0.88 -21.78
C LEU A 203 0.89 -2.40 -21.84
N ARG A 204 1.21 -3.05 -20.71
CA ARG A 204 1.00 -4.48 -20.49
C ARG A 204 -0.07 -4.64 -19.42
N ALA A 205 -1.16 -5.29 -19.73
CA ALA A 205 -2.21 -5.65 -18.78
C ALA A 205 -2.15 -7.14 -18.49
N HIS A 206 -2.44 -7.52 -17.26
CA HIS A 206 -2.70 -8.89 -16.86
C HIS A 206 -4.10 -8.93 -16.26
N GLU A 207 -4.96 -9.75 -16.83
CA GLU A 207 -6.30 -10.04 -16.31
C GLU A 207 -6.19 -11.29 -15.43
N THR A 208 -6.65 -11.18 -14.18
CA THR A 208 -6.76 -12.30 -13.23
C THR A 208 -8.17 -12.84 -13.20
#